data_05003d70da81edcc1faf05f1c02ae3cc
#
_entry.id   05003d70da81edcc1faf05f1c02ae3cc
#
_cell.length_a   1.000
_cell.length_b   1.000
_cell.length_c   1.000
_cell.angle_alpha   90.00
_cell.angle_beta   90.00
_cell.angle_gamma   90.00
#
_symmetry.space_group_name_H-M   'P 1'
#
loop_
_entity.id
_entity.type
_entity.pdbx_description
1 polymer ?
#
loop_
_entity_poly.entity_id
_entity_poly.type
_entity_poly.pdbx_seq_one_letter_code
_entity_poly.pdbx_strand_id
1 'polypeptide(L)'
;DNGRSRGLGDVYKRQDPGELWETHYALKNLLLQFVRRRVARQCNRRGESSESIETAHSILDPNVLTIGFARRFATYKRAALFLTQLDRLHELVCDKHRPIQIIFAGKAHPADEPGKALIQKIANLRHDSQLAGRIVFVEDYDINVCRHLIQGVDVWLNNPRRPLEASGTSGQKVVLNGGVNCSILDGWWAEAFNGRNGFAIGRGETHAHDDITDQRDGEALFDVLQHEVVPLFYERDVDGLPRDWIKMMMHSISSLAWRFSAHRMVMD
;
A
#
# COMPACT_ATOMS: atom_id res chain seq x y z
N ASP A 1 -4.96 31.19 14.94
CA ASP A 1 -4.04 30.27 15.63
C ASP A 1 -3.47 29.17 14.71
N ASN A 2 -3.11 29.56 13.51
CA ASN A 2 -2.49 28.68 12.48
C ASN A 2 -1.04 28.28 12.81
N GLY A 3 -0.48 28.76 13.93
CA GLY A 3 0.93 28.57 14.26
C GLY A 3 1.30 27.18 14.81
N ARG A 4 0.44 26.56 15.60
CA ARG A 4 0.77 25.30 16.30
C ARG A 4 0.72 24.06 15.41
N SER A 5 -0.21 23.98 14.47
CA SER A 5 -0.26 22.84 13.54
C SER A 5 0.78 22.93 12.42
N ARG A 6 1.21 24.14 12.05
CA ARG A 6 2.36 24.33 11.14
C ARG A 6 3.68 23.90 11.77
N GLY A 7 3.83 23.99 13.09
CA GLY A 7 5.01 23.55 13.83
C GLY A 7 5.34 22.07 13.67
N LEU A 8 4.34 21.19 13.58
CA LEU A 8 4.57 19.77 13.29
C LEU A 8 5.21 19.53 11.92
N GLY A 9 4.75 20.25 10.88
CA GLY A 9 5.35 20.16 9.55
C GLY A 9 6.80 20.64 9.52
N ASP A 10 7.17 21.64 10.32
CA ASP A 10 8.54 22.13 10.39
C ASP A 10 9.48 21.24 11.21
N VAL A 11 8.96 20.51 12.21
CA VAL A 11 9.73 19.49 12.95
C VAL A 11 10.20 18.40 12.00
N TYR A 12 9.31 17.87 11.16
CA TYR A 12 9.67 16.82 10.19
C TYR A 12 10.69 17.28 9.14
N LYS A 13 10.72 18.56 8.78
CA LYS A 13 11.74 19.11 7.86
C LYS A 13 13.15 19.14 8.44
N ARG A 14 13.28 19.06 9.76
CA ARG A 14 14.56 19.13 10.49
C ARG A 14 15.08 17.76 10.95
N GLN A 15 14.32 16.68 10.73
CA GLN A 15 14.78 15.34 11.07
C GLN A 15 15.87 14.86 10.12
N ASP A 16 16.79 14.06 10.65
CA ASP A 16 17.77 13.37 9.84
C ASP A 16 17.07 12.39 8.89
N PRO A 17 17.30 12.49 7.58
CA PRO A 17 16.71 11.57 6.61
C PRO A 17 17.07 10.10 6.87
N GLY A 18 18.28 9.82 7.35
CA GLY A 18 18.72 8.47 7.70
C GLY A 18 17.92 7.89 8.86
N GLU A 19 17.71 8.67 9.93
CA GLU A 19 16.91 8.24 11.09
C GLU A 19 15.46 7.92 10.71
N LEU A 20 14.85 8.74 9.85
CA LEU A 20 13.50 8.46 9.35
C LEU A 20 13.46 7.12 8.58
N TRP A 21 14.45 6.89 7.71
CA TRP A 21 14.53 5.67 6.93
C TRP A 21 14.76 4.43 7.80
N GLU A 22 15.68 4.50 8.74
CA GLU A 22 15.98 3.42 9.69
C GLU A 22 14.74 3.06 10.53
N THR A 23 14.02 4.08 11.03
CA THR A 23 12.78 3.88 11.78
C THR A 23 11.72 3.20 10.91
N HIS A 24 11.52 3.66 9.68
CA HIS A 24 10.58 3.03 8.76
C HIS A 24 10.98 1.59 8.45
N TYR A 25 12.26 1.33 8.20
CA TYR A 25 12.78 -0.02 7.94
C TYR A 25 12.57 -0.95 9.14
N ALA A 26 12.75 -0.47 10.37
CA ALA A 26 12.47 -1.23 11.58
C ALA A 26 10.97 -1.59 11.69
N LEU A 27 10.08 -0.64 11.42
CA LEU A 27 8.63 -0.88 11.40
C LEU A 27 8.21 -1.85 10.30
N LYS A 28 8.82 -1.77 9.14
CA LYS A 28 8.63 -2.72 8.03
C LYS A 28 9.04 -4.15 8.45
N ASN A 29 10.18 -4.31 9.09
CA ASN A 29 10.61 -5.61 9.62
C ASN A 29 9.60 -6.19 10.61
N LEU A 30 9.05 -5.36 11.51
CA LEU A 30 8.01 -5.80 12.44
C LEU A 30 6.73 -6.24 11.70
N LEU A 31 6.32 -5.51 10.68
CA LEU A 31 5.22 -5.90 9.81
C LEU A 31 5.47 -7.26 9.16
N LEU A 32 6.63 -7.46 8.52
CA LEU A 32 6.92 -8.70 7.80
C LEU A 32 6.97 -9.90 8.75
N GLN A 33 7.59 -9.76 9.92
CA GLN A 33 7.56 -10.80 10.95
C GLN A 33 6.13 -11.12 11.41
N PHE A 34 5.30 -10.11 11.59
CA PHE A 34 3.89 -10.29 11.94
C PHE A 34 3.14 -11.05 10.84
N VAL A 35 3.30 -10.65 9.57
CA VAL A 35 2.67 -11.29 8.41
C VAL A 35 3.11 -12.76 8.28
N ARG A 36 4.41 -13.05 8.37
CA ARG A 36 4.97 -14.39 8.32
C ARG A 36 4.32 -15.31 9.36
N ARG A 37 4.23 -14.86 10.62
CA ARG A 37 3.55 -15.62 11.69
C ARG A 37 2.07 -15.84 11.40
N ARG A 38 1.39 -14.85 10.84
CA ARG A 38 -0.05 -14.97 10.46
C ARG A 38 -0.23 -15.99 9.34
N VAL A 39 0.59 -15.92 8.29
CA VAL A 39 0.53 -16.85 7.15
C VAL A 39 0.87 -18.27 7.59
N ALA A 40 1.90 -18.49 8.41
CA ALA A 40 2.21 -19.82 8.96
C ALA A 40 1.01 -20.41 9.73
N ARG A 41 0.32 -19.59 10.55
CA ARG A 41 -0.91 -20.01 11.24
C ARG A 41 -2.05 -20.32 10.27
N GLN A 42 -2.19 -19.55 9.17
CA GLN A 42 -3.18 -19.80 8.13
C GLN A 42 -2.92 -21.14 7.43
N CYS A 43 -1.66 -21.44 7.07
CA CYS A 43 -1.25 -22.72 6.50
C CYS A 43 -1.58 -23.89 7.44
N ASN A 44 -1.20 -23.76 8.72
CA ASN A 44 -1.50 -24.80 9.73
C ASN A 44 -3.01 -25.02 9.89
N ARG A 45 -3.80 -23.95 9.95
CA ARG A 45 -5.27 -24.03 10.09
C ARG A 45 -5.95 -24.70 8.90
N ARG A 46 -5.37 -24.55 7.70
CA ARG A 46 -5.81 -25.20 6.47
C ARG A 46 -5.30 -26.64 6.30
N GLY A 47 -4.48 -27.13 7.23
CA GLY A 47 -3.89 -28.47 7.13
C GLY A 47 -2.85 -28.61 6.01
N GLU A 48 -2.16 -27.51 5.65
CA GLU A 48 -1.09 -27.53 4.66
C GLU A 48 0.14 -28.28 5.18
N SER A 49 1.06 -28.66 4.29
CA SER A 49 2.27 -29.40 4.64
C SER A 49 3.18 -28.64 5.60
N SER A 50 3.99 -29.40 6.36
CA SER A 50 5.03 -28.79 7.24
C SER A 50 6.00 -27.93 6.45
N GLU A 51 6.30 -28.27 5.21
CA GLU A 51 7.12 -27.49 4.29
C GLU A 51 6.47 -26.14 3.95
N SER A 52 5.16 -26.11 3.69
CA SER A 52 4.42 -24.87 3.45
C SER A 52 4.42 -23.95 4.68
N ILE A 53 4.30 -24.54 5.88
CA ILE A 53 4.36 -23.79 7.15
C ILE A 53 5.75 -23.20 7.36
N GLU A 54 6.80 -23.96 7.10
CA GLU A 54 8.20 -23.52 7.23
C GLU A 54 8.49 -22.41 6.21
N THR A 55 8.11 -22.61 4.95
CA THR A 55 8.26 -21.59 3.89
C THR A 55 7.58 -20.28 4.27
N ALA A 56 6.41 -20.33 4.94
CA ALA A 56 5.71 -19.12 5.37
C ALA A 56 6.52 -18.23 6.34
N HIS A 57 7.52 -18.79 7.02
CA HIS A 57 8.42 -18.02 7.90
C HIS A 57 9.49 -17.24 7.14
N SER A 58 9.72 -17.52 5.87
CA SER A 58 10.77 -16.90 5.02
C SER A 58 10.23 -16.04 3.88
N ILE A 59 8.89 -16.00 3.66
CA ILE A 59 8.29 -15.14 2.62
C ILE A 59 8.55 -13.66 2.90
N LEU A 60 8.47 -12.85 1.84
CA LEU A 60 8.66 -11.40 1.86
C LEU A 60 10.08 -10.99 2.31
N ASP A 61 10.61 -9.93 1.74
CA ASP A 61 11.96 -9.41 2.03
C ASP A 61 11.87 -7.94 2.47
N PRO A 62 12.52 -7.52 3.56
CA PRO A 62 12.49 -6.14 4.01
C PRO A 62 13.14 -5.15 3.04
N ASN A 63 14.02 -5.62 2.14
CA ASN A 63 14.67 -4.78 1.14
C ASN A 63 13.80 -4.57 -0.12
N VAL A 64 12.74 -5.35 -0.27
CA VAL A 64 11.83 -5.29 -1.42
C VAL A 64 10.72 -4.27 -1.17
N LEU A 65 10.41 -3.44 -2.18
CA LEU A 65 9.30 -2.49 -2.17
C LEU A 65 7.99 -3.20 -1.78
N THR A 66 7.41 -2.79 -0.66
CA THR A 66 6.23 -3.42 -0.07
C THR A 66 4.99 -2.57 -0.26
N ILE A 67 4.04 -3.07 -1.04
CA ILE A 67 2.76 -2.42 -1.28
C ILE A 67 1.70 -3.05 -0.38
N GLY A 68 0.97 -2.23 0.36
CA GLY A 68 -0.16 -2.67 1.18
C GLY A 68 -1.50 -2.30 0.57
N PHE A 69 -2.42 -3.25 0.56
CA PHE A 69 -3.82 -3.03 0.24
C PHE A 69 -4.70 -3.67 1.31
N ALA A 70 -5.33 -2.87 2.15
CA ALA A 70 -6.19 -3.41 3.20
C ALA A 70 -7.46 -2.58 3.38
N ARG A 71 -8.60 -3.23 3.11
CA ARG A 71 -9.90 -2.59 3.19
C ARG A 71 -11.04 -3.60 3.09
N ARG A 72 -12.28 -3.12 3.25
CA ARG A 72 -13.44 -3.92 2.92
C ARG A 72 -13.42 -4.29 1.43
N PHE A 73 -13.60 -5.56 1.13
CA PHE A 73 -13.70 -6.06 -0.23
C PHE A 73 -15.11 -5.81 -0.77
N ALA A 74 -15.31 -4.61 -1.30
CA ALA A 74 -16.48 -4.24 -2.08
C ALA A 74 -16.02 -4.01 -3.53
N THR A 75 -16.89 -4.26 -4.51
CA THR A 75 -16.55 -4.24 -5.94
C THR A 75 -15.91 -2.91 -6.38
N TYR A 76 -16.46 -1.78 -5.94
CA TYR A 76 -15.94 -0.45 -6.28
C TYR A 76 -14.54 -0.15 -5.70
N LYS A 77 -14.10 -0.91 -4.68
CA LYS A 77 -12.75 -0.80 -4.10
C LYS A 77 -11.67 -1.43 -4.97
N ARG A 78 -12.08 -2.27 -5.92
CA ARG A 78 -11.29 -2.87 -7.00
C ARG A 78 -10.00 -3.58 -6.54
N ALA A 79 -10.11 -4.39 -5.48
CA ALA A 79 -8.98 -5.16 -4.96
C ALA A 79 -8.27 -6.00 -6.04
N ALA A 80 -8.98 -6.41 -7.09
CA ALA A 80 -8.46 -7.21 -8.19
C ALA A 80 -7.95 -6.36 -9.38
N LEU A 81 -7.79 -5.03 -9.25
CA LEU A 81 -7.30 -4.19 -10.33
C LEU A 81 -5.89 -4.60 -10.81
N PHE A 82 -5.03 -5.07 -9.91
CA PHE A 82 -3.74 -5.68 -10.26
C PHE A 82 -3.86 -6.88 -11.23
N LEU A 83 -4.97 -7.58 -11.19
CA LEU A 83 -5.17 -8.79 -12.01
C LEU A 83 -5.66 -8.49 -13.42
N THR A 84 -5.89 -7.22 -13.76
CA THR A 84 -6.23 -6.80 -15.12
C THR A 84 -5.02 -6.82 -16.04
N GLN A 85 -3.80 -6.81 -15.49
CA GLN A 85 -2.53 -6.75 -16.20
C GLN A 85 -1.54 -7.79 -15.62
N LEU A 86 -1.91 -9.07 -15.67
CA LEU A 86 -1.15 -10.15 -15.04
C LEU A 86 0.30 -10.24 -15.51
N ASP A 87 0.56 -10.05 -16.81
CA ASP A 87 1.92 -10.11 -17.36
C ASP A 87 2.80 -9.02 -16.73
N ARG A 88 2.29 -7.79 -16.65
CA ARG A 88 3.01 -6.69 -16.01
C ARG A 88 3.20 -6.91 -14.50
N LEU A 89 2.21 -7.56 -13.85
CA LEU A 89 2.34 -7.94 -12.44
C LEU A 89 3.49 -8.94 -12.25
N HIS A 90 3.56 -9.98 -13.10
CA HIS A 90 4.66 -10.94 -13.08
C HIS A 90 6.01 -10.26 -13.32
N GLU A 91 6.11 -9.38 -14.31
CA GLU A 91 7.34 -8.61 -14.58
C GLU A 91 7.80 -7.84 -13.33
N LEU A 92 6.91 -7.10 -12.68
CA LEU A 92 7.27 -6.32 -11.49
C LEU A 92 7.64 -7.17 -10.27
N VAL A 93 6.87 -8.23 -10.02
CA VAL A 93 7.08 -9.10 -8.85
C VAL A 93 8.34 -9.96 -9.02
N CYS A 94 8.66 -10.36 -10.26
CA CYS A 94 9.78 -11.25 -10.58
C CYS A 94 11.04 -10.52 -11.04
N ASP A 95 11.04 -9.19 -11.10
CA ASP A 95 12.24 -8.42 -11.44
C ASP A 95 13.38 -8.78 -10.47
N LYS A 96 14.57 -9.06 -11.02
CA LYS A 96 15.72 -9.51 -10.24
C LYS A 96 16.40 -8.39 -9.43
N HIS A 97 16.25 -7.16 -9.88
CA HIS A 97 16.94 -6.00 -9.32
C HIS A 97 16.01 -5.05 -8.56
N ARG A 98 14.76 -4.97 -9.00
CA ARG A 98 13.77 -4.02 -8.47
C ARG A 98 12.40 -4.68 -8.29
N PRO A 99 12.33 -5.83 -7.59
CA PRO A 99 11.06 -6.54 -7.38
C PRO A 99 10.09 -5.74 -6.53
N ILE A 100 8.81 -6.09 -6.61
CA ILE A 100 7.79 -5.64 -5.66
C ILE A 100 7.20 -6.83 -4.92
N GLN A 101 6.66 -6.57 -3.74
CA GLN A 101 5.85 -7.52 -2.99
C GLN A 101 4.57 -6.84 -2.50
N ILE A 102 3.48 -7.62 -2.38
CA ILE A 102 2.17 -7.06 -2.09
C ILE A 102 1.53 -7.81 -0.93
N ILE A 103 1.03 -7.06 0.05
CA ILE A 103 0.29 -7.60 1.17
C ILE A 103 -1.16 -7.14 1.08
N PHE A 104 -2.07 -8.08 0.83
CA PHE A 104 -3.49 -7.86 0.88
C PHE A 104 -4.07 -8.27 2.23
N ALA A 105 -5.02 -7.50 2.73
CA ALA A 105 -5.84 -7.86 3.87
C ALA A 105 -7.24 -7.26 3.76
N GLY A 106 -8.22 -7.86 4.40
CA GLY A 106 -9.57 -7.32 4.38
C GLY A 106 -10.64 -8.36 4.64
N LYS A 107 -11.88 -7.91 4.63
CA LYS A 107 -13.07 -8.74 4.78
C LYS A 107 -14.14 -8.31 3.80
N ALA A 108 -14.94 -9.26 3.32
CA ALA A 108 -16.20 -9.02 2.65
C ALA A 108 -17.34 -9.15 3.66
N HIS A 109 -18.46 -8.49 3.40
CA HIS A 109 -19.67 -8.74 4.18
C HIS A 109 -20.15 -10.21 3.93
N PRO A 110 -20.69 -10.90 4.94
CA PRO A 110 -21.15 -12.30 4.77
C PRO A 110 -22.14 -12.52 3.62
N ALA A 111 -22.94 -11.52 3.26
CA ALA A 111 -23.87 -11.56 2.13
C ALA A 111 -23.29 -11.00 0.82
N ASP A 112 -22.02 -10.56 0.78
CA ASP A 112 -21.38 -9.99 -0.41
C ASP A 112 -20.60 -11.09 -1.15
N GLU A 113 -21.30 -11.86 -1.99
CA GLU A 113 -20.69 -12.92 -2.80
C GLU A 113 -19.65 -12.40 -3.79
N PRO A 114 -19.86 -11.26 -4.50
CA PRO A 114 -18.82 -10.66 -5.33
C PRO A 114 -17.55 -10.30 -4.55
N GLY A 115 -17.69 -9.71 -3.36
CA GLY A 115 -16.55 -9.38 -2.49
C GLY A 115 -15.79 -10.62 -2.02
N LYS A 116 -16.49 -11.71 -1.69
CA LYS A 116 -15.87 -13.00 -1.35
C LYS A 116 -15.12 -13.60 -2.54
N ALA A 117 -15.70 -13.55 -3.74
CA ALA A 117 -15.05 -14.02 -4.96
C ALA A 117 -13.74 -13.25 -5.25
N LEU A 118 -13.71 -11.93 -5.00
CA LEU A 118 -12.48 -11.14 -5.09
C LEU A 118 -11.41 -11.60 -4.11
N ILE A 119 -11.78 -11.87 -2.86
CA ILE A 119 -10.86 -12.42 -1.85
C ILE A 119 -10.30 -13.76 -2.32
N GLN A 120 -11.16 -14.65 -2.79
CA GLN A 120 -10.75 -15.98 -3.28
C GLN A 120 -9.79 -15.86 -4.47
N LYS A 121 -10.08 -14.97 -5.42
CA LYS A 121 -9.23 -14.72 -6.58
C LYS A 121 -7.82 -14.29 -6.17
N ILE A 122 -7.68 -13.36 -5.22
CA ILE A 122 -6.38 -12.90 -4.71
C ILE A 122 -5.70 -14.00 -3.89
N ALA A 123 -6.44 -14.68 -3.01
CA ALA A 123 -5.87 -15.75 -2.19
C ALA A 123 -5.34 -16.92 -3.04
N ASN A 124 -5.92 -17.15 -4.21
CA ASN A 124 -5.49 -18.20 -5.13
C ASN A 124 -4.16 -17.89 -5.84
N LEU A 125 -3.68 -16.64 -5.83
CA LEU A 125 -2.34 -16.29 -6.36
C LEU A 125 -1.21 -17.06 -5.64
N ARG A 126 -1.46 -17.58 -4.44
CA ARG A 126 -0.51 -18.45 -3.74
C ARG A 126 -0.19 -19.75 -4.50
N HIS A 127 -1.02 -20.14 -5.46
CA HIS A 127 -0.82 -21.32 -6.30
C HIS A 127 0.00 -21.03 -7.57
N ASP A 128 0.24 -19.75 -7.86
CA ASP A 128 1.17 -19.35 -8.90
C ASP A 128 2.60 -19.40 -8.34
N SER A 129 3.44 -20.23 -8.90
CA SER A 129 4.80 -20.47 -8.40
C SER A 129 5.71 -19.23 -8.45
N GLN A 130 5.40 -18.26 -9.30
CA GLN A 130 6.17 -17.02 -9.43
C GLN A 130 5.70 -15.95 -8.44
N LEU A 131 4.43 -15.94 -8.10
CA LEU A 131 3.81 -14.95 -7.20
C LEU A 131 3.75 -15.43 -5.75
N ALA A 132 3.82 -16.75 -5.52
CA ALA A 132 3.77 -17.35 -4.19
C ALA A 132 4.83 -16.76 -3.26
N GLY A 133 4.42 -16.38 -2.05
CA GLY A 133 5.30 -15.76 -1.05
C GLY A 133 5.68 -14.30 -1.32
N ARG A 134 5.37 -13.76 -2.50
CA ARG A 134 5.58 -12.34 -2.88
C ARG A 134 4.27 -11.55 -2.89
N ILE A 135 3.16 -12.22 -3.20
CA ILE A 135 1.81 -11.69 -3.04
C ILE A 135 1.13 -12.52 -1.95
N VAL A 136 0.74 -11.85 -0.88
CA VAL A 136 0.26 -12.49 0.34
C VAL A 136 -1.11 -11.94 0.73
N PHE A 137 -2.05 -12.82 1.05
CA PHE A 137 -3.32 -12.45 1.66
C PHE A 137 -3.32 -12.78 3.15
N VAL A 138 -3.47 -11.76 4.00
CA VAL A 138 -3.58 -11.90 5.46
C VAL A 138 -5.05 -12.02 5.84
N GLU A 139 -5.44 -13.20 6.32
CA GLU A 139 -6.79 -13.50 6.80
C GLU A 139 -7.08 -12.84 8.15
N ASP A 140 -8.37 -12.84 8.52
CA ASP A 140 -8.86 -12.31 9.81
C ASP A 140 -8.47 -10.85 10.07
N TYR A 141 -8.67 -10.01 9.03
CA TYR A 141 -8.37 -8.58 9.14
C TYR A 141 -9.08 -7.95 10.34
N ASP A 142 -8.28 -7.34 11.21
CA ASP A 142 -8.69 -6.63 12.42
C ASP A 142 -7.87 -5.35 12.61
N ILE A 143 -8.10 -4.64 13.70
CA ILE A 143 -7.39 -3.40 14.03
C ILE A 143 -5.88 -3.64 14.22
N ASN A 144 -5.48 -4.83 14.68
CA ASN A 144 -4.07 -5.18 14.87
C ASN A 144 -3.36 -5.42 13.53
N VAL A 145 -4.02 -6.13 12.59
CA VAL A 145 -3.51 -6.26 11.20
C VAL A 145 -3.39 -4.89 10.56
N CYS A 146 -4.43 -4.06 10.68
CA CYS A 146 -4.44 -2.69 10.17
C CYS A 146 -3.25 -1.88 10.69
N ARG A 147 -3.02 -1.90 12.01
CA ARG A 147 -1.92 -1.17 12.66
C ARG A 147 -0.56 -1.54 12.10
N HIS A 148 -0.26 -2.83 11.98
CA HIS A 148 1.02 -3.28 11.43
C HIS A 148 1.20 -2.85 9.97
N LEU A 149 0.14 -2.98 9.16
CA LEU A 149 0.19 -2.58 7.74
C LEU A 149 0.46 -1.09 7.58
N ILE A 150 -0.31 -0.22 8.25
CA ILE A 150 -0.15 1.23 8.11
C ILE A 150 1.20 1.74 8.64
N GLN A 151 1.85 1.01 9.52
CA GLN A 151 3.15 1.36 10.07
C GLN A 151 4.33 0.89 9.23
N GLY A 152 4.18 -0.22 8.50
CA GLY A 152 5.32 -0.90 7.90
C GLY A 152 5.30 -1.04 6.38
N VAL A 153 4.25 -0.64 5.66
CA VAL A 153 4.28 -0.67 4.19
C VAL A 153 4.98 0.58 3.63
N ASP A 154 5.70 0.41 2.53
CA ASP A 154 6.31 1.53 1.82
C ASP A 154 5.25 2.33 1.06
N VAL A 155 4.33 1.61 0.41
CA VAL A 155 3.25 2.19 -0.38
C VAL A 155 1.91 1.68 0.09
N TRP A 156 0.96 2.59 0.25
CA TRP A 156 -0.44 2.27 0.48
C TRP A 156 -1.23 2.46 -0.80
N LEU A 157 -1.75 1.36 -1.32
CA LEU A 157 -2.55 1.41 -2.54
C LEU A 157 -4.03 1.64 -2.22
N ASN A 158 -4.62 2.61 -2.90
CA ASN A 158 -6.02 2.94 -2.83
C ASN A 158 -6.57 3.22 -4.23
N ASN A 159 -7.32 2.28 -4.79
CA ASN A 159 -7.78 2.32 -6.17
C ASN A 159 -9.30 2.19 -6.33
N PRO A 160 -10.09 3.02 -5.62
CA PRO A 160 -11.54 2.99 -5.74
C PRO A 160 -11.97 3.42 -7.14
N ARG A 161 -13.16 2.99 -7.55
CA ARG A 161 -13.79 3.55 -8.75
C ARG A 161 -14.35 4.93 -8.41
N ARG A 162 -13.85 5.94 -9.10
CA ARG A 162 -14.31 7.31 -8.94
C ARG A 162 -15.75 7.47 -9.47
N PRO A 163 -16.64 8.26 -8.81
CA PRO A 163 -16.43 9.07 -7.59
C PRO A 163 -16.94 8.38 -6.31
N LEU A 164 -16.77 7.08 -6.15
CA LEU A 164 -17.44 6.29 -5.10
C LEU A 164 -16.72 6.30 -3.74
N GLU A 165 -15.50 6.83 -3.65
CA GLU A 165 -14.78 6.94 -2.37
C GLU A 165 -14.99 8.31 -1.75
N ALA A 166 -15.81 8.38 -0.73
CA ALA A 166 -16.14 9.66 -0.08
C ALA A 166 -14.94 10.29 0.66
N SER A 167 -14.04 9.48 1.22
CA SER A 167 -12.85 9.99 1.94
C SER A 167 -11.61 9.12 1.76
N GLY A 168 -11.54 7.91 2.33
CA GLY A 168 -10.36 7.05 2.28
C GLY A 168 -9.35 7.29 3.41
N THR A 169 -9.84 7.37 4.65
CA THR A 169 -9.05 7.71 5.87
C THR A 169 -7.86 6.78 6.16
N SER A 170 -7.77 5.59 5.53
CA SER A 170 -6.63 4.69 5.69
C SER A 170 -5.34 5.30 5.16
N GLY A 171 -5.38 5.97 3.99
CA GLY A 171 -4.23 6.68 3.43
C GLY A 171 -3.74 7.80 4.35
N GLN A 172 -4.64 8.54 5.00
CA GLN A 172 -4.28 9.56 5.99
C GLN A 172 -3.47 8.98 7.15
N LYS A 173 -3.86 7.79 7.65
CA LYS A 173 -3.13 7.10 8.73
C LYS A 173 -1.75 6.62 8.29
N VAL A 174 -1.64 6.12 7.08
CA VAL A 174 -0.36 5.67 6.52
C VAL A 174 0.64 6.81 6.40
N VAL A 175 0.21 7.96 5.91
CA VAL A 175 1.05 9.16 5.81
C VAL A 175 1.64 9.58 7.17
N LEU A 176 0.86 9.45 8.26
CA LEU A 176 1.33 9.72 9.62
C LEU A 176 2.42 8.75 10.11
N ASN A 177 2.59 7.61 9.43
CA ASN A 177 3.56 6.57 9.76
C ASN A 177 4.69 6.45 8.72
N GLY A 178 4.84 7.42 7.82
CA GLY A 178 5.92 7.45 6.84
C GLY A 178 5.66 6.68 5.55
N GLY A 179 4.58 5.91 5.45
CA GLY A 179 4.20 5.27 4.19
C GLY A 179 3.71 6.28 3.15
N VAL A 180 3.94 5.99 1.88
CA VAL A 180 3.56 6.86 0.76
C VAL A 180 2.23 6.41 0.17
N ASN A 181 1.30 7.34 -0.04
CA ASN A 181 -0.01 7.02 -0.63
C ASN A 181 0.09 6.96 -2.16
N CYS A 182 -0.40 5.88 -2.76
CA CYS A 182 -0.60 5.72 -4.20
C CYS A 182 -2.10 5.47 -4.45
N SER A 183 -2.79 6.43 -5.07
CA SER A 183 -4.25 6.36 -5.13
C SER A 183 -4.82 6.99 -6.39
N ILE A 184 -5.98 6.50 -6.81
CA ILE A 184 -6.89 7.24 -7.68
C ILE A 184 -7.20 8.60 -7.04
N LEU A 185 -7.34 9.63 -7.86
CA LEU A 185 -7.71 10.99 -7.43
C LEU A 185 -9.20 11.05 -7.06
N ASP A 186 -9.53 10.45 -5.92
CA ASP A 186 -10.87 10.39 -5.36
C ASP A 186 -10.83 10.57 -3.83
N GLY A 187 -11.95 10.98 -3.24
CA GLY A 187 -12.02 11.27 -1.82
C GLY A 187 -10.96 12.30 -1.37
N TRP A 188 -10.30 12.04 -0.25
CA TRP A 188 -9.29 12.96 0.30
C TRP A 188 -8.09 13.17 -0.62
N TRP A 189 -7.74 12.18 -1.46
CA TRP A 189 -6.56 12.28 -2.32
C TRP A 189 -6.73 13.26 -3.46
N ALA A 190 -7.95 13.46 -3.94
CA ALA A 190 -8.26 14.51 -4.91
C ALA A 190 -7.98 15.93 -4.38
N GLU A 191 -8.10 16.14 -3.06
CA GLU A 191 -7.80 17.41 -2.40
C GLU A 191 -6.35 17.53 -1.95
N ALA A 192 -5.72 16.40 -1.63
CA ALA A 192 -4.45 16.33 -0.93
C ALA A 192 -3.24 16.25 -1.84
N PHE A 193 -3.37 15.59 -2.98
CA PHE A 193 -2.28 15.34 -3.92
C PHE A 193 -1.74 16.64 -4.53
N ASN A 194 -0.42 16.81 -4.50
CA ASN A 194 0.27 18.00 -5.00
C ASN A 194 1.44 17.69 -5.95
N GLY A 195 1.55 16.45 -6.42
CA GLY A 195 2.60 15.99 -7.33
C GLY A 195 3.93 15.64 -6.65
N ARG A 196 4.09 15.87 -5.32
CA ARG A 196 5.33 15.59 -4.57
C ARG A 196 5.13 14.83 -3.26
N ASN A 197 3.89 14.60 -2.86
CA ASN A 197 3.56 14.00 -1.55
C ASN A 197 3.01 12.56 -1.67
N GLY A 198 3.23 11.91 -2.80
CA GLY A 198 2.81 10.56 -3.12
C GLY A 198 2.52 10.43 -4.60
N PHE A 199 1.74 9.41 -4.98
CA PHE A 199 1.48 9.07 -6.37
C PHE A 199 -0.01 9.10 -6.71
N ALA A 200 -0.34 9.56 -7.92
CA ALA A 200 -1.69 9.55 -8.47
C ALA A 200 -1.83 8.49 -9.55
N ILE A 201 -2.87 7.67 -9.48
CA ILE A 201 -3.25 6.73 -10.52
C ILE A 201 -4.22 7.44 -11.46
N GLY A 202 -3.83 7.61 -12.72
CA GLY A 202 -4.58 8.38 -13.70
C GLY A 202 -4.62 9.87 -13.37
N ARG A 203 -5.49 10.59 -14.05
CA ARG A 203 -5.64 12.06 -13.93
C ARG A 203 -7.01 12.48 -13.39
N GLY A 204 -7.78 11.53 -12.84
CA GLY A 204 -9.13 11.77 -12.34
C GLY A 204 -10.19 11.71 -13.42
N GLU A 205 -9.93 11.03 -14.52
CA GLU A 205 -10.91 10.79 -15.58
C GLU A 205 -12.05 9.88 -15.07
N THR A 206 -13.21 10.03 -15.68
CA THR A 206 -14.35 9.12 -15.53
C THR A 206 -14.81 8.69 -16.91
N HIS A 207 -15.17 7.42 -17.04
CA HIS A 207 -15.66 6.87 -18.31
C HIS A 207 -17.10 6.39 -18.15
N ALA A 208 -17.84 6.32 -19.28
CA ALA A 208 -19.25 5.94 -19.28
C ALA A 208 -19.48 4.47 -18.86
N HIS A 209 -18.48 3.62 -18.99
CA HIS A 209 -18.55 2.19 -18.68
C HIS A 209 -17.48 1.80 -17.67
N ASP A 210 -17.87 0.97 -16.71
CA ASP A 210 -17.04 0.51 -15.62
C ASP A 210 -15.84 -0.33 -16.06
N ASP A 211 -16.02 -1.18 -17.07
CA ASP A 211 -14.99 -2.02 -17.66
C ASP A 211 -13.90 -1.21 -18.35
N ILE A 212 -14.28 -0.16 -19.08
CA ILE A 212 -13.32 0.77 -19.70
C ILE A 212 -12.53 1.52 -18.61
N THR A 213 -13.23 1.96 -17.56
CA THR A 213 -12.59 2.61 -16.41
C THR A 213 -11.60 1.68 -15.72
N ASP A 214 -11.98 0.41 -15.48
CA ASP A 214 -11.14 -0.56 -14.82
C ASP A 214 -9.91 -0.92 -15.67
N GLN A 215 -10.05 -1.03 -16.98
CA GLN A 215 -8.93 -1.27 -17.87
C GLN A 215 -7.95 -0.08 -17.86
N ARG A 216 -8.41 1.14 -18.05
CA ARG A 216 -7.57 2.36 -18.09
C ARG A 216 -6.90 2.64 -16.76
N ASP A 217 -7.62 2.49 -15.66
CA ASP A 217 -7.05 2.67 -14.33
C ASP A 217 -6.05 1.55 -14.00
N GLY A 218 -6.26 0.33 -14.51
CA GLY A 218 -5.30 -0.75 -14.44
C GLY A 218 -4.00 -0.43 -15.19
N GLU A 219 -4.10 0.06 -16.43
CA GLU A 219 -2.96 0.53 -17.21
C GLU A 219 -2.21 1.66 -16.47
N ALA A 220 -2.94 2.69 -16.02
CA ALA A 220 -2.37 3.81 -15.28
C ALA A 220 -1.71 3.39 -13.95
N LEU A 221 -2.28 2.42 -13.24
CA LEU A 221 -1.66 1.85 -12.03
C LEU A 221 -0.29 1.27 -12.34
N PHE A 222 -0.19 0.43 -13.37
CA PHE A 222 1.09 -0.18 -13.73
C PHE A 222 2.07 0.82 -14.29
N ASP A 223 1.62 1.83 -15.04
CA ASP A 223 2.47 2.91 -15.53
C ASP A 223 3.12 3.68 -14.37
N VAL A 224 2.33 4.06 -13.37
CA VAL A 224 2.85 4.72 -12.15
C VAL A 224 3.80 3.81 -11.39
N LEU A 225 3.48 2.52 -11.24
CA LEU A 225 4.37 1.59 -10.54
C LEU A 225 5.71 1.42 -11.27
N GLN A 226 5.69 1.19 -12.58
CA GLN A 226 6.89 0.91 -13.38
C GLN A 226 7.77 2.13 -13.60
N HIS A 227 7.17 3.30 -13.81
CA HIS A 227 7.92 4.49 -14.23
C HIS A 227 8.18 5.51 -13.12
N GLU A 228 7.43 5.44 -12.00
CA GLU A 228 7.57 6.41 -10.91
C GLU A 228 7.92 5.72 -9.57
N VAL A 229 7.10 4.81 -9.09
CA VAL A 229 7.22 4.23 -7.75
C VAL A 229 8.47 3.37 -7.61
N VAL A 230 8.62 2.37 -8.49
CA VAL A 230 9.74 1.41 -8.44
C VAL A 230 11.08 2.09 -8.66
N PRO A 231 11.26 2.93 -9.71
CA PRO A 231 12.54 3.64 -9.88
C PRO A 231 12.91 4.48 -8.67
N LEU A 232 11.98 5.29 -8.15
CA LEU A 232 12.23 6.18 -7.02
C LEU A 232 12.61 5.42 -5.74
N PHE A 233 11.95 4.27 -5.48
CA PHE A 233 12.24 3.47 -4.29
C PHE A 233 13.62 2.82 -4.35
N TYR A 234 14.06 2.36 -5.52
CA TYR A 234 15.31 1.62 -5.68
C TYR A 234 16.53 2.50 -5.98
N GLU A 235 16.34 3.77 -6.33
CA GLU A 235 17.44 4.69 -6.49
C GLU A 235 18.16 4.93 -5.15
N ARG A 236 19.49 4.78 -5.17
CA ARG A 236 20.35 4.92 -3.99
C ARG A 236 21.44 5.93 -4.25
N ASP A 237 21.72 6.76 -3.24
CA ASP A 237 22.88 7.64 -3.25
C ASP A 237 24.20 6.91 -2.92
N VAL A 238 25.27 7.67 -2.80
CA VAL A 238 26.60 7.13 -2.48
C VAL A 238 26.68 6.48 -1.10
N ASP A 239 25.76 6.85 -0.18
CA ASP A 239 25.65 6.30 1.16
C ASP A 239 24.68 5.10 1.23
N GLY A 240 24.10 4.71 0.09
CA GLY A 240 23.14 3.62 -0.01
C GLY A 240 21.70 3.99 0.44
N LEU A 241 21.41 5.28 0.67
CA LEU A 241 20.10 5.75 1.09
C LEU A 241 19.20 6.11 -0.10
N PRO A 242 17.90 5.83 -0.06
CA PRO A 242 16.94 6.25 -1.08
C PRO A 242 16.50 7.71 -0.84
N ARG A 243 17.40 8.65 -1.07
CA ARG A 243 17.21 10.05 -0.67
C ARG A 243 15.96 10.71 -1.23
N ASP A 244 15.64 10.45 -2.49
CA ASP A 244 14.46 11.07 -3.10
C ASP A 244 13.16 10.42 -2.62
N TRP A 245 13.18 9.11 -2.30
CA TRP A 245 12.10 8.45 -1.59
C TRP A 245 11.89 9.07 -0.20
N ILE A 246 12.95 9.24 0.57
CA ILE A 246 12.91 9.84 1.91
C ILE A 246 12.38 11.30 1.83
N LYS A 247 12.80 12.08 0.83
CA LYS A 247 12.25 13.42 0.60
C LYS A 247 10.74 13.38 0.36
N MET A 248 10.26 12.41 -0.41
CA MET A 248 8.82 12.22 -0.62
C MET A 248 8.10 11.85 0.68
N MET A 249 8.64 10.95 1.49
CA MET A 249 8.11 10.62 2.82
C MET A 249 7.99 11.87 3.71
N MET A 250 9.07 12.64 3.83
CA MET A 250 9.11 13.87 4.62
C MET A 250 8.10 14.90 4.09
N HIS A 251 8.03 15.06 2.78
CA HIS A 251 7.08 16.01 2.16
C HIS A 251 5.62 15.55 2.35
N SER A 252 5.37 14.25 2.25
CA SER A 252 4.07 13.66 2.53
C SER A 252 3.63 13.98 3.96
N ILE A 253 4.45 13.63 4.96
CA ILE A 253 4.15 13.92 6.37
C ILE A 253 3.95 15.42 6.60
N SER A 254 4.88 16.26 6.16
CA SER A 254 4.86 17.69 6.44
C SER A 254 3.71 18.44 5.79
N SER A 255 3.25 18.02 4.61
CA SER A 255 2.14 18.66 3.90
C SER A 255 0.76 18.14 4.28
N LEU A 256 0.66 16.88 4.74
CA LEU A 256 -0.61 16.20 4.91
C LEU A 256 -0.99 15.95 6.37
N ALA A 257 -0.02 15.66 7.26
CA ALA A 257 -0.31 15.24 8.61
C ALA A 257 -1.11 16.27 9.41
N TRP A 258 -0.76 17.54 9.33
CA TRP A 258 -1.47 18.63 10.00
C TRP A 258 -2.82 18.94 9.35
N ARG A 259 -2.89 18.84 8.01
CA ARG A 259 -4.09 19.22 7.22
C ARG A 259 -5.23 18.23 7.41
N PHE A 260 -4.92 16.94 7.50
CA PHE A 260 -5.91 15.85 7.61
C PHE A 260 -5.91 15.20 9.01
N SER A 261 -5.56 15.95 10.05
CA SER A 261 -5.60 15.45 11.43
C SER A 261 -6.97 15.66 12.05
N ALA A 262 -7.38 14.71 12.92
CA ALA A 262 -8.60 14.85 13.72
C ALA A 262 -8.54 16.06 14.66
N HIS A 263 -7.34 16.43 15.12
CA HIS A 263 -7.13 17.62 15.95
C HIS A 263 -7.58 18.89 15.23
N ARG A 264 -7.13 19.07 13.98
CA ARG A 264 -7.55 20.21 13.17
C ARG A 264 -9.06 20.21 12.93
N MET A 265 -9.62 19.04 12.59
CA MET A 265 -11.07 18.89 12.34
C MET A 265 -11.92 19.36 13.53
N VAL A 266 -11.43 19.12 14.77
CA VAL A 266 -12.14 19.52 15.98
C VAL A 266 -11.96 21.02 16.31
N MET A 267 -10.85 21.61 15.85
CA MET A 267 -10.53 23.03 16.10
C MET A 267 -11.18 24.00 15.10
N ASP A 268 -11.48 23.54 13.88
CA ASP A 268 -12.17 24.28 12.84
C ASP A 268 -13.71 24.16 13.00
#